data_ed94eacd2d16420bdccdd190c3cab6cc
#
_entry.id   ed94eacd2d16420bdccdd190c3cab6cc
#
_cell.length_a   1.000
_cell.length_b   1.000
_cell.length_c   1.000
_cell.angle_alpha   90.00
_cell.angle_beta   90.00
_cell.angle_gamma   90.00
#
_symmetry.space_group_name_H-M   'P 1'
#
loop_
_entity.id
_entity.type
_entity.pdbx_description
1 polymer ?
#
loop_
_entity_poly.entity_id
_entity_poly.type
_entity_poly.pdbx_seq_one_letter_code
_entity_poly.pdbx_strand_id
1 'polypeptide(L)'
;MANSFYWYDLETSGLSPKWDRIVQFAGCRTDAELNLLDDEYITYVSLPDDVLPNPNATLVTGITPSILESQGIREIDALRVISKSMSEPGTCVVGY
;
A
#
# COMPACT_ATOMS: atom_id res chain seq x y z
N MET A 1 -24.02 -4.83 -7.30
CA MET A 1 -23.29 -4.15 -8.37
C MET A 1 -22.32 -3.14 -7.77
N ALA A 2 -21.09 -3.08 -8.28
CA ALA A 2 -20.09 -2.14 -7.76
C ALA A 2 -20.41 -0.72 -8.21
N ASN A 3 -20.37 0.24 -7.29
CA ASN A 3 -20.58 1.67 -7.56
C ASN A 3 -19.25 2.39 -7.78
N SER A 4 -18.17 1.81 -7.30
CA SER A 4 -16.82 2.37 -7.44
C SER A 4 -15.78 1.27 -7.51
N PHE A 5 -14.63 1.65 -8.02
CA PHE A 5 -13.44 0.79 -8.03
C PHE A 5 -12.39 1.39 -7.11
N TYR A 6 -11.72 0.53 -6.34
CA TYR A 6 -10.57 0.92 -5.56
C TYR A 6 -9.33 0.25 -6.14
N TRP A 7 -8.47 1.06 -6.73
CA TRP A 7 -7.24 0.63 -7.40
C TRP A 7 -6.09 0.75 -6.43
N TYR A 8 -5.28 -0.29 -6.31
CA TYR A 8 -4.14 -0.23 -5.41
C TYR A 8 -2.89 -0.88 -6.00
N ASP A 9 -1.74 -0.46 -5.48
CA ASP A 9 -0.45 -1.03 -5.76
C ASP A 9 0.37 -1.09 -4.48
N LEU A 10 1.18 -2.11 -4.35
CA LEU A 10 2.02 -2.35 -3.17
C LEU A 10 3.48 -2.45 -3.58
N GLU A 11 4.35 -1.89 -2.74
CA GLU A 11 5.77 -2.22 -2.77
C GLU A 11 6.10 -2.94 -1.46
N THR A 12 6.98 -3.93 -1.56
CA THR A 12 7.33 -4.79 -0.44
C THR A 12 8.84 -4.79 -0.18
N SER A 13 9.23 -5.29 1.00
CA SER A 13 10.64 -5.39 1.40
C SER A 13 11.41 -6.48 0.68
N GLY A 14 10.73 -7.33 -0.09
CA GLY A 14 11.32 -8.43 -0.86
C GLY A 14 10.25 -9.31 -1.49
N LEU A 15 10.63 -10.44 -2.04
CA LEU A 15 9.76 -11.32 -2.81
C LEU A 15 9.13 -12.46 -2.00
N SER A 16 9.48 -12.62 -0.73
CA SER A 16 8.96 -13.69 0.10
C SER A 16 7.63 -13.33 0.72
N PRO A 17 6.50 -13.97 0.36
CA PRO A 17 5.21 -13.68 0.98
C PRO A 17 5.16 -14.06 2.46
N LYS A 18 6.09 -14.89 2.92
CA LYS A 18 6.16 -15.34 4.31
C LYS A 18 6.90 -14.35 5.22
N TRP A 19 7.99 -13.74 4.74
CA TRP A 19 8.91 -12.95 5.56
C TRP A 19 8.88 -11.47 5.24
N ASP A 20 8.54 -11.11 4.01
CA ASP A 20 8.56 -9.73 3.59
C ASP A 20 7.26 -9.01 3.90
N ARG A 21 7.36 -7.72 4.08
CA ARG A 21 6.27 -6.85 4.52
C ARG A 21 6.04 -5.73 3.50
N ILE A 22 4.86 -5.14 3.55
CA ILE A 22 4.53 -3.96 2.75
C ILE A 22 5.38 -2.79 3.25
N VAL A 23 6.00 -2.07 2.32
CA VAL A 23 6.76 -0.85 2.63
C VAL A 23 6.13 0.39 2.02
N GLN A 24 5.27 0.24 1.03
CA GLN A 24 4.48 1.34 0.46
C GLN A 24 3.13 0.82 -0.01
N PHE A 25 2.11 1.62 0.23
CA PHE A 25 0.77 1.42 -0.32
C PHE A 25 0.35 2.66 -1.08
N ALA A 26 -0.18 2.47 -2.29
CA ALA A 26 -0.79 3.52 -3.09
C ALA A 26 -2.19 3.05 -3.50
N GLY A 27 -3.17 3.92 -3.38
CA GLY A 27 -4.54 3.58 -3.76
C GLY A 27 -5.35 4.80 -4.18
N CYS A 28 -6.33 4.57 -5.02
CA CYS A 28 -7.27 5.61 -5.43
C CYS A 28 -8.63 5.00 -5.75
N ARG A 29 -9.67 5.82 -5.60
CA ARG A 29 -11.05 5.41 -5.88
C ARG A 29 -11.54 6.10 -7.15
N THR A 30 -12.16 5.32 -8.03
CA THR A 30 -12.79 5.85 -9.25
C THR A 30 -14.23 5.37 -9.36
N ASP A 31 -15.01 6.05 -10.21
CA ASP A 31 -16.29 5.53 -10.67
C ASP A 31 -16.08 4.52 -11.82
N ALA A 32 -17.17 4.03 -12.40
CA ALA A 32 -17.13 3.07 -13.50
C ALA A 32 -16.52 3.65 -14.79
N GLU A 33 -16.48 4.96 -14.93
CA GLU A 33 -15.92 5.66 -16.08
C GLU A 33 -14.50 6.14 -15.84
N LEU A 34 -13.89 5.67 -14.74
CA LEU A 34 -12.50 5.97 -14.35
C LEU A 34 -12.26 7.42 -13.94
N ASN A 35 -13.32 8.13 -13.53
CA ASN A 35 -13.17 9.44 -12.93
C ASN A 35 -12.75 9.29 -11.47
N LEU A 36 -11.75 10.05 -11.05
CA LEU A 36 -11.26 10.04 -9.68
C LEU A 36 -12.32 10.63 -8.74
N LEU A 37 -12.68 9.86 -7.70
CA LEU A 37 -13.69 10.26 -6.71
C LEU A 37 -13.08 10.91 -5.47
N ASP A 38 -11.87 10.46 -5.09
CA ASP A 38 -11.13 10.96 -3.93
C ASP A 38 -9.68 11.19 -4.34
N ASP A 39 -8.95 11.93 -3.50
CA ASP A 39 -7.52 12.10 -3.70
C ASP A 39 -6.81 10.75 -3.59
N GLU A 40 -5.74 10.60 -4.34
CA GLU A 40 -4.87 9.44 -4.25
C GLU A 40 -4.24 9.37 -2.86
N TYR A 41 -4.26 8.16 -2.26
CA TYR A 41 -3.63 7.92 -0.96
C TYR A 41 -2.33 7.17 -1.17
N ILE A 42 -1.23 7.72 -0.68
CA ILE A 42 0.09 7.09 -0.74
C ILE A 42 0.71 7.15 0.65
N THR A 43 1.18 6.02 1.16
CA THR A 43 1.88 5.99 2.44
C THR A 43 3.03 4.99 2.42
N TYR A 44 4.10 5.32 3.13
CA TYR A 44 5.15 4.37 3.50
C TYR A 44 4.74 3.66 4.78
N VAL A 45 5.16 2.41 4.91
CA VAL A 45 4.86 1.57 6.08
C VAL A 45 6.16 1.15 6.73
N SER A 46 6.30 1.45 8.01
CA SER A 46 7.49 1.10 8.79
C SER A 46 7.62 -0.41 8.93
N LEU A 47 8.85 -0.90 8.83
CA LEU A 47 9.16 -2.30 9.08
C LEU A 47 9.35 -2.54 10.59
N PRO A 48 8.96 -3.74 11.10
CA PRO A 48 9.36 -4.15 12.44
C PRO A 48 10.88 -4.18 12.57
N ASP A 49 11.39 -3.98 13.78
CA ASP A 49 12.84 -3.90 14.05
C ASP A 49 13.60 -5.17 13.64
N ASP A 50 12.93 -6.32 13.63
CA ASP A 50 13.50 -7.61 13.25
C ASP A 50 13.42 -7.93 11.76
N VAL A 51 12.85 -7.02 10.95
CA VAL A 51 12.72 -7.20 9.50
C VAL A 51 13.58 -6.19 8.77
N LEU A 52 14.54 -6.68 7.99
CA LEU A 52 15.39 -5.85 7.14
C LEU A 52 14.90 -5.95 5.69
N PRO A 53 14.85 -4.81 4.96
CA PRO A 53 14.49 -4.87 3.55
C PRO A 53 15.57 -5.59 2.74
N ASN A 54 15.15 -6.36 1.75
CA ASN A 54 16.06 -6.99 0.82
C ASN A 54 16.76 -5.90 -0.02
N PRO A 55 18.10 -5.91 -0.12
CA PRO A 55 18.82 -4.89 -0.89
C PRO A 55 18.35 -4.77 -2.35
N ASN A 56 17.99 -5.87 -2.99
CA ASN A 56 17.49 -5.86 -4.36
C ASN A 56 16.14 -5.14 -4.44
N ALA A 57 15.26 -5.37 -3.46
CA ALA A 57 13.99 -4.67 -3.41
C ALA A 57 14.19 -3.17 -3.24
N THR A 58 15.12 -2.76 -2.38
CA THR A 58 15.48 -1.34 -2.20
C THR A 58 15.96 -0.71 -3.50
N LEU A 59 16.80 -1.43 -4.26
CA LEU A 59 17.29 -0.93 -5.55
C LEU A 59 16.17 -0.78 -6.58
N VAL A 60 15.21 -1.70 -6.60
CA VAL A 60 14.09 -1.67 -7.54
C VAL A 60 13.07 -0.59 -7.19
N THR A 61 12.72 -0.47 -5.92
CA THR A 61 11.66 0.45 -5.48
C THR A 61 12.17 1.87 -5.18
N GLY A 62 13.45 2.01 -4.87
CA GLY A 62 14.01 3.26 -4.37
C GLY A 62 13.63 3.59 -2.94
N ILE A 63 12.94 2.70 -2.25
CA ILE A 63 12.49 2.90 -0.87
C ILE A 63 13.57 2.41 0.08
N THR A 64 14.31 3.34 0.67
CA THR A 64 15.42 3.04 1.56
C THR A 64 14.94 2.85 3.01
N PRO A 65 15.72 2.15 3.86
CA PRO A 65 15.43 2.08 5.29
C PRO A 65 15.28 3.46 5.94
N SER A 66 16.05 4.43 5.49
CA SER A 66 15.99 5.81 5.99
C SER A 66 14.62 6.47 5.69
N ILE A 67 14.07 6.25 4.50
CA ILE A 67 12.72 6.73 4.15
C ILE A 67 11.67 6.10 5.05
N LEU A 68 11.75 4.79 5.27
CA LEU A 68 10.80 4.07 6.11
C LEU A 68 10.87 4.53 7.56
N GLU A 69 12.07 4.80 8.06
CA GLU A 69 12.25 5.29 9.42
C GLU A 69 11.68 6.69 9.62
N SER A 70 11.89 7.58 8.65
CA SER A 70 11.45 8.98 8.75
C SER A 70 10.00 9.24 8.33
N GLN A 71 9.46 8.46 7.41
CA GLN A 71 8.16 8.72 6.79
C GLN A 71 7.15 7.58 6.93
N GLY A 72 7.58 6.41 7.41
CA GLY A 72 6.71 5.25 7.54
C GLY A 72 5.74 5.39 8.71
N ILE A 73 4.50 4.92 8.51
CA ILE A 73 3.53 4.75 9.58
C ILE A 73 3.53 3.29 10.04
N ARG A 74 2.98 3.01 11.22
CA ARG A 74 2.90 1.63 11.71
C ARG A 74 2.02 0.78 10.78
N GLU A 75 2.39 -0.49 10.60
CA GLU A 75 1.66 -1.40 9.75
C GLU A 75 0.17 -1.49 10.14
N ILE A 76 -0.13 -1.54 11.43
CA ILE A 76 -1.53 -1.62 11.90
C ILE A 76 -2.34 -0.37 11.49
N ASP A 77 -1.73 0.80 11.50
CA ASP A 77 -2.40 2.03 11.09
C ASP A 77 -2.64 2.06 9.58
N ALA A 78 -1.67 1.59 8.80
CA ALA A 78 -1.82 1.44 7.35
C ALA A 78 -2.94 0.45 7.02
N LEU A 79 -2.96 -0.70 7.67
CA LEU A 79 -3.98 -1.74 7.45
C LEU A 79 -5.39 -1.24 7.79
N ARG A 80 -5.54 -0.38 8.80
CA ARG A 80 -6.83 0.22 9.13
C ARG A 80 -7.36 1.10 8.00
N VAL A 81 -6.50 1.93 7.42
CA VAL A 81 -6.89 2.80 6.29
C VAL A 81 -7.22 1.97 5.07
N ILE A 82 -6.39 1.00 4.74
CA ILE A 82 -6.59 0.09 3.59
C ILE A 82 -7.91 -0.68 3.74
N SER A 83 -8.13 -1.28 4.90
CA SER A 83 -9.33 -2.06 5.19
C SER A 83 -10.60 -1.21 5.07
N LYS A 84 -10.57 0.01 5.61
CA LYS A 84 -11.70 0.93 5.52
C LYS A 84 -12.03 1.29 4.08
N SER A 85 -11.02 1.57 3.26
CA SER A 85 -11.20 1.95 1.87
C SER A 85 -11.73 0.79 1.03
N MET A 86 -11.21 -0.42 1.26
CA MET A 86 -11.57 -1.61 0.47
C MET A 86 -12.91 -2.21 0.88
N SER A 87 -13.34 -2.02 2.12
CA SER A 87 -14.59 -2.57 2.64
C SER A 87 -15.80 -1.65 2.48
N GLU A 88 -15.62 -0.47 1.92
CA GLU A 88 -16.72 0.45 1.68
C GLU A 88 -17.76 -0.20 0.77
N PRO A 89 -19.09 -0.10 1.09
CA PRO A 89 -20.12 -0.74 0.30
C PRO A 89 -20.07 -0.35 -1.18
N GLY A 90 -20.31 -1.33 -2.07
CA GLY A 90 -20.30 -1.08 -3.51
C GLY A 90 -18.91 -0.92 -4.11
N THR A 91 -17.88 -1.40 -3.43
CA THR A 91 -16.49 -1.30 -3.91
C THR A 91 -16.05 -2.59 -4.60
N CYS A 92 -15.48 -2.45 -5.79
CA CYS A 92 -14.73 -3.51 -6.46
C CYS A 92 -13.23 -3.19 -6.32
N VAL A 93 -12.47 -4.09 -5.70
CA VAL A 93 -11.03 -3.89 -5.44
C VAL A 93 -10.24 -4.42 -6.63
N VAL A 94 -9.33 -3.59 -7.16
CA VAL A 94 -8.47 -3.94 -8.31
C VAL A 94 -7.01 -3.71 -7.91
N GLY A 95 -6.19 -4.77 -7.97
CA GLY A 95 -4.78 -4.72 -7.61
C GLY A 95 -3.87 -5.04 -8.78
N TYR A 96 -2.63 -4.61 -8.63
CA TYR A 96 -1.55 -4.97 -9.53
C TYR A 96 -0.75 -6.13 -8.99
#